data_ddd0d9f8221c2de56e5c1608ecefc6fd
#
_entry.id   ddd0d9f8221c2de56e5c1608ecefc6fd
#
_cell.length_a   1.000
_cell.length_b   1.000
_cell.length_c   1.000
_cell.angle_alpha   90.00
_cell.angle_beta   90.00
_cell.angle_gamma   90.00
#
_symmetry.space_group_name_H-M   'P 1'
#
loop_
_entity.id
_entity.type
_entity.pdbx_description
1 polymer ?
#
loop_
_entity_poly.entity_id
_entity_poly.type
_entity_poly.pdbx_seq_one_letter_code
_entity_poly.pdbx_strand_id
1 'polypeptide(L)'
;MRFCRWIACVTLFFAAGAFAQTKPAPTKDAAAIKQVLQDQQEAWNRGDIDVFMRSYLDSPETTFIGKSISHGYQPILERYKKGYATKAAMGTLEFSELAVRMLGSEHAVVTGRYHLTRTAEGGGDVSGIFSLVFEHESDGWKIILDHTS
;
A
#
# COMPACT_ATOMS: atom_id res chain seq x y z
N MET A 1 20.92 0.03 -79.83
CA MET A 1 19.68 0.09 -79.01
C MET A 1 20.00 -0.28 -77.62
N ARG A 2 20.12 0.68 -76.69
CA ARG A 2 20.46 0.43 -75.24
C ARG A 2 19.23 0.75 -74.41
N PHE A 3 18.59 -0.33 -73.87
CA PHE A 3 17.45 -0.16 -72.95
C PHE A 3 17.96 0.17 -71.50
N CYS A 4 17.67 1.36 -71.06
CA CYS A 4 17.95 1.78 -69.70
C CYS A 4 16.76 1.34 -68.80
N ARG A 5 17.00 0.38 -67.87
CA ARG A 5 16.01 -0.05 -66.89
C ARG A 5 16.14 0.81 -65.65
N TRP A 6 15.11 1.62 -65.40
CA TRP A 6 14.97 2.36 -64.16
C TRP A 6 14.47 1.42 -63.04
N ILE A 7 15.26 1.20 -62.00
CA ILE A 7 14.85 0.53 -60.79
C ILE A 7 14.33 1.58 -59.82
N ALA A 8 13.00 1.61 -59.58
CA ALA A 8 12.39 2.43 -58.55
C ALA A 8 12.59 1.77 -57.19
N CYS A 9 13.39 2.36 -56.33
CA CYS A 9 13.59 1.95 -54.97
C CYS A 9 12.42 2.49 -54.13
N VAL A 10 11.48 1.63 -53.74
CA VAL A 10 10.39 1.98 -52.81
C VAL A 10 10.93 1.81 -51.40
N THR A 11 11.22 2.93 -50.75
CA THR A 11 11.57 2.96 -49.31
C THR A 11 10.28 2.91 -48.48
N LEU A 12 9.99 1.76 -47.89
CA LEU A 12 8.92 1.64 -46.86
C LEU A 12 9.41 2.30 -45.54
N PHE A 13 8.80 3.42 -45.19
CA PHE A 13 8.93 4.01 -43.87
C PHE A 13 8.02 3.23 -42.90
N PHE A 14 8.60 2.40 -42.05
CA PHE A 14 7.92 1.87 -40.88
C PHE A 14 7.87 2.97 -39.79
N ALA A 15 6.72 3.59 -39.64
CA ALA A 15 6.44 4.43 -38.48
C ALA A 15 6.22 3.50 -37.26
N ALA A 16 7.22 3.39 -36.40
CA ALA A 16 7.08 2.75 -35.10
C ALA A 16 6.20 3.63 -34.21
N GLY A 17 4.90 3.35 -34.18
CA GLY A 17 3.97 3.97 -33.23
C GLY A 17 4.34 3.52 -31.81
N ALA A 18 4.89 4.43 -31.01
CA ALA A 18 5.05 4.22 -29.57
C ALA A 18 3.66 4.18 -28.93
N PHE A 19 3.13 2.97 -28.67
CA PHE A 19 1.97 2.80 -27.81
C PHE A 19 2.37 3.16 -26.39
N ALA A 20 2.06 4.36 -25.95
CA ALA A 20 2.10 4.71 -24.54
C ALA A 20 1.07 3.82 -23.83
N GLN A 21 1.55 2.83 -23.05
CA GLN A 21 0.70 2.04 -22.18
C GLN A 21 0.18 2.95 -21.07
N THR A 22 -1.03 3.45 -21.23
CA THR A 22 -1.74 4.14 -20.16
C THR A 22 -2.02 3.13 -19.06
N LYS A 23 -1.49 3.37 -17.85
CA LYS A 23 -1.80 2.56 -16.68
C LYS A 23 -3.32 2.57 -16.49
N PRO A 24 -4.00 1.40 -16.44
CA PRO A 24 -5.44 1.35 -16.27
C PRO A 24 -5.85 2.10 -15.00
N ALA A 25 -7.00 2.78 -15.04
CA ALA A 25 -7.57 3.45 -13.88
C ALA A 25 -7.74 2.42 -12.73
N PRO A 26 -7.53 2.84 -11.46
CA PRO A 26 -7.72 1.95 -10.32
C PRO A 26 -9.17 1.45 -10.30
N THR A 27 -9.35 0.16 -9.99
CA THR A 27 -10.69 -0.40 -9.77
C THR A 27 -11.35 0.26 -8.55
N LYS A 28 -12.70 0.17 -8.43
CA LYS A 28 -13.44 0.67 -7.28
C LYS A 28 -12.85 0.12 -5.97
N ASP A 29 -12.53 -1.16 -5.94
CA ASP A 29 -11.96 -1.84 -4.77
C ASP A 29 -10.56 -1.35 -4.43
N ALA A 30 -9.70 -1.17 -5.43
CA ALA A 30 -8.38 -0.59 -5.21
C ALA A 30 -8.44 0.86 -4.66
N ALA A 31 -9.46 1.63 -5.07
CA ALA A 31 -9.70 2.96 -4.51
C ALA A 31 -10.20 2.87 -3.06
N ALA A 32 -11.12 1.94 -2.76
CA ALA A 32 -11.63 1.70 -1.41
C ALA A 32 -10.51 1.28 -0.43
N ILE A 33 -9.62 0.37 -0.85
CA ILE A 33 -8.46 -0.04 -0.06
C ILE A 33 -7.52 1.14 0.24
N LYS A 34 -7.27 2.00 -0.74
CA LYS A 34 -6.47 3.22 -0.52
C LYS A 34 -7.13 4.17 0.45
N GLN A 35 -8.47 4.27 0.43
CA GLN A 35 -9.21 5.07 1.40
C GLN A 35 -9.05 4.52 2.81
N VAL A 36 -9.12 3.18 3.01
CA VAL A 36 -8.85 2.56 4.32
C VAL A 36 -7.48 2.97 4.87
N LEU A 37 -6.44 2.97 4.03
CA LEU A 37 -5.11 3.40 4.46
C LEU A 37 -5.01 4.90 4.74
N GLN A 38 -5.74 5.73 4.00
CA GLN A 38 -5.82 7.16 4.29
C GLN A 38 -6.50 7.40 5.64
N ASP A 39 -7.65 6.77 5.90
CA ASP A 39 -8.38 6.88 7.16
C ASP A 39 -7.52 6.40 8.34
N GLN A 40 -6.76 5.30 8.13
CA GLN A 40 -5.81 4.76 9.09
C GLN A 40 -4.69 5.76 9.41
N GLN A 41 -4.09 6.39 8.40
CA GLN A 41 -3.07 7.44 8.57
C GLN A 41 -3.63 8.64 9.34
N GLU A 42 -4.84 9.07 9.01
CA GLU A 42 -5.51 10.18 9.69
C GLU A 42 -5.80 9.86 11.17
N ALA A 43 -6.26 8.63 11.46
CA ALA A 43 -6.48 8.16 12.83
C ALA A 43 -5.19 8.18 13.65
N TRP A 44 -4.10 7.66 13.08
CA TRP A 44 -2.77 7.73 13.70
C TRP A 44 -2.35 9.17 13.99
N ASN A 45 -2.49 10.05 13.01
CA ASN A 45 -2.08 11.45 13.12
C ASN A 45 -2.92 12.25 14.14
N ARG A 46 -4.13 11.78 14.47
CA ARG A 46 -4.92 12.29 15.60
C ARG A 46 -4.54 11.67 16.95
N GLY A 47 -3.74 10.60 16.95
CA GLY A 47 -3.38 9.86 18.16
C GLY A 47 -4.40 8.79 18.57
N ASP A 48 -5.26 8.39 17.65
CA ASP A 48 -6.36 7.44 17.90
C ASP A 48 -6.01 6.03 17.42
N ILE A 49 -5.29 5.29 18.27
CA ILE A 49 -4.87 3.91 17.95
C ILE A 49 -6.09 2.98 17.83
N ASP A 50 -7.16 3.20 18.56
CA ASP A 50 -8.35 2.35 18.47
C ASP A 50 -9.02 2.50 17.11
N VAL A 51 -9.11 3.72 16.57
CA VAL A 51 -9.61 3.97 15.20
C VAL A 51 -8.63 3.47 14.15
N PHE A 52 -7.32 3.66 14.34
CA PHE A 52 -6.28 3.09 13.47
C PHE A 52 -6.45 1.58 13.32
N MET A 53 -6.70 0.87 14.41
CA MET A 53 -6.84 -0.59 14.42
C MET A 53 -8.15 -1.09 13.77
N ARG A 54 -9.17 -0.25 13.56
CA ARG A 54 -10.40 -0.65 12.86
C ARG A 54 -10.18 -1.04 11.39
N SER A 55 -9.03 -0.68 10.82
CA SER A 55 -8.61 -1.17 9.50
C SER A 55 -8.20 -2.63 9.48
N TYR A 56 -7.91 -3.22 10.66
CA TYR A 56 -7.60 -4.65 10.79
C TYR A 56 -8.88 -5.46 11.04
N LEU A 57 -8.88 -6.70 10.57
CA LEU A 57 -9.94 -7.65 10.90
C LEU A 57 -9.84 -8.04 12.38
N ASP A 58 -10.95 -7.93 13.12
CA ASP A 58 -11.01 -8.41 14.50
C ASP A 58 -11.15 -9.95 14.50
N SER A 59 -10.02 -10.62 14.36
CA SER A 59 -9.91 -12.08 14.25
C SER A 59 -8.68 -12.57 15.01
N PRO A 60 -8.75 -13.79 15.60
CA PRO A 60 -7.57 -14.44 16.15
C PRO A 60 -6.50 -14.80 15.11
N GLU A 61 -6.87 -14.85 13.82
CA GLU A 61 -5.96 -15.19 12.71
C GLU A 61 -5.22 -13.96 12.13
N THR A 62 -5.68 -12.74 12.46
CA THR A 62 -5.00 -11.52 12.01
C THR A 62 -3.56 -11.53 12.47
N THR A 63 -2.64 -11.30 11.54
CA THR A 63 -1.21 -11.49 11.77
C THR A 63 -0.42 -10.22 11.53
N PHE A 64 0.45 -9.87 12.47
CA PHE A 64 1.46 -8.82 12.31
C PHE A 64 2.86 -9.41 12.34
N ILE A 65 3.67 -9.08 11.33
CA ILE A 65 5.06 -9.49 11.18
C ILE A 65 5.94 -8.24 11.21
N GLY A 66 6.77 -8.13 12.21
CA GLY A 66 7.83 -7.13 12.34
C GLY A 66 9.10 -7.83 12.82
N LYS A 67 9.75 -7.34 13.89
CA LYS A 67 10.85 -8.04 14.55
C LYS A 67 10.42 -9.39 15.18
N SER A 68 9.14 -9.56 15.39
CA SER A 68 8.49 -10.79 15.88
C SER A 68 7.15 -10.95 15.19
N ILE A 69 6.61 -12.16 15.20
CA ILE A 69 5.27 -12.46 14.70
C ILE A 69 4.30 -12.35 15.89
N SER A 70 3.18 -11.67 15.66
CA SER A 70 2.06 -11.57 16.59
C SER A 70 0.78 -12.03 15.89
N HIS A 71 -0.01 -12.86 16.54
CA HIS A 71 -1.30 -13.33 16.06
C HIS A 71 -2.43 -12.79 16.93
N GLY A 72 -3.54 -12.49 16.29
CA GLY A 72 -4.77 -12.01 16.90
C GLY A 72 -4.84 -10.49 17.01
N TYR A 73 -6.05 -9.97 16.78
CA TYR A 73 -6.33 -8.53 16.81
C TYR A 73 -5.94 -7.89 18.16
N GLN A 74 -6.36 -8.49 19.29
CA GLN A 74 -6.12 -7.92 20.62
C GLN A 74 -4.63 -7.84 20.97
N PRO A 75 -3.80 -8.90 20.79
CA PRO A 75 -2.35 -8.79 21.00
C PRO A 75 -1.68 -7.74 20.11
N ILE A 76 -2.15 -7.55 18.88
CA ILE A 76 -1.62 -6.53 17.97
C ILE A 76 -2.00 -5.13 18.48
N LEU A 77 -3.26 -4.90 18.88
CA LEU A 77 -3.72 -3.64 19.48
C LEU A 77 -2.89 -3.28 20.73
N GLU A 78 -2.70 -4.23 21.65
CA GLU A 78 -1.91 -4.02 22.85
C GLU A 78 -0.44 -3.67 22.55
N ARG A 79 0.13 -4.32 21.52
CA ARG A 79 1.47 -4.00 21.02
C ARG A 79 1.56 -2.55 20.54
N TYR A 80 0.57 -2.08 19.75
CA TYR A 80 0.52 -0.69 19.30
C TYR A 80 0.36 0.28 20.47
N LYS A 81 -0.57 0.03 21.39
CA LYS A 81 -0.78 0.89 22.57
C LYS A 81 0.47 0.97 23.46
N LYS A 82 1.19 -0.14 23.63
CA LYS A 82 2.44 -0.17 24.39
C LYS A 82 3.59 0.54 23.69
N GLY A 83 3.75 0.32 22.38
CA GLY A 83 4.86 0.88 21.60
C GLY A 83 4.70 2.37 21.32
N TYR A 84 3.47 2.85 21.25
CA TYR A 84 3.12 4.22 20.87
C TYR A 84 2.22 4.91 21.92
N ALA A 85 2.62 4.78 23.18
CA ALA A 85 1.84 5.25 24.33
C ALA A 85 1.67 6.79 24.42
N THR A 86 2.45 7.55 23.67
CA THR A 86 2.42 9.02 23.68
C THR A 86 2.36 9.58 22.26
N LYS A 87 1.84 10.79 22.12
CA LYS A 87 1.84 11.49 20.84
C LYS A 87 3.25 11.70 20.29
N ALA A 88 4.24 11.93 21.15
CA ALA A 88 5.65 12.05 20.76
C ALA A 88 6.19 10.73 20.16
N ALA A 89 5.84 9.59 20.76
CA ALA A 89 6.21 8.28 20.24
C ALA A 89 5.49 7.93 18.92
N MET A 90 4.22 8.35 18.75
CA MET A 90 3.47 8.18 17.51
C MET A 90 4.03 9.07 16.40
N GLY A 91 4.35 10.33 16.68
CA GLY A 91 4.77 11.27 15.66
C GLY A 91 3.68 11.57 14.62
N THR A 92 4.13 11.82 13.41
CA THR A 92 3.26 12.01 12.22
C THR A 92 3.57 10.93 11.21
N LEU A 93 2.54 10.16 10.83
CA LEU A 93 2.62 9.08 9.86
C LEU A 93 2.30 9.59 8.46
N GLU A 94 3.11 9.18 7.50
CA GLU A 94 2.87 9.33 6.07
C GLU A 94 3.06 7.98 5.38
N PHE A 95 2.07 7.60 4.55
CA PHE A 95 2.20 6.48 3.62
C PHE A 95 2.51 6.99 2.21
N SER A 96 3.40 6.30 1.52
CA SER A 96 3.81 6.64 0.15
C SER A 96 4.01 5.39 -0.71
N GLU A 97 4.16 5.59 -2.01
CA GLU A 97 4.41 4.52 -2.99
C GLU A 97 3.38 3.36 -2.94
N LEU A 98 2.11 3.68 -2.63
CA LEU A 98 1.06 2.67 -2.47
C LEU A 98 0.74 1.98 -3.79
N ALA A 99 0.98 0.68 -3.88
CA ALA A 99 0.60 -0.19 -4.98
C ALA A 99 -0.40 -1.24 -4.51
N VAL A 100 -1.61 -1.22 -5.07
CA VAL A 100 -2.67 -2.19 -4.79
C VAL A 100 -2.73 -3.20 -5.91
N ARG A 101 -2.69 -4.48 -5.57
CA ARG A 101 -2.88 -5.62 -6.48
C ARG A 101 -4.03 -6.47 -6.00
N MET A 102 -5.11 -6.50 -6.78
CA MET A 102 -6.25 -7.39 -6.50
C MET A 102 -5.87 -8.86 -6.72
N LEU A 103 -6.29 -9.73 -5.84
CA LEU A 103 -6.16 -11.19 -5.90
C LEU A 103 -7.55 -11.84 -5.97
N GLY A 104 -8.29 -11.54 -7.03
CA GLY A 104 -9.71 -11.89 -7.16
C GLY A 104 -10.61 -10.78 -6.63
N SER A 105 -11.84 -11.16 -6.21
CA SER A 105 -12.87 -10.24 -5.71
C SER A 105 -12.78 -9.96 -4.20
N GLU A 106 -12.17 -10.86 -3.45
CA GLU A 106 -12.23 -10.89 -1.98
C GLU A 106 -10.88 -10.59 -1.30
N HIS A 107 -9.78 -10.61 -2.04
CA HIS A 107 -8.47 -10.35 -1.48
C HIS A 107 -7.65 -9.36 -2.31
N ALA A 108 -6.75 -8.67 -1.63
CA ALA A 108 -5.76 -7.81 -2.28
C ALA A 108 -4.44 -7.81 -1.51
N VAL A 109 -3.35 -7.56 -2.22
CA VAL A 109 -2.05 -7.22 -1.63
C VAL A 109 -1.78 -5.75 -1.85
N VAL A 110 -1.32 -5.07 -0.81
CA VAL A 110 -0.82 -3.70 -0.88
C VAL A 110 0.63 -3.67 -0.47
N THR A 111 1.46 -3.00 -1.24
CA THR A 111 2.82 -2.65 -0.85
C THR A 111 2.96 -1.14 -0.77
N GLY A 112 3.83 -0.67 0.11
CA GLY A 112 4.07 0.76 0.28
C GLY A 112 5.24 1.06 1.19
N ARG A 113 5.43 2.34 1.43
CA ARG A 113 6.37 2.87 2.41
C ARG A 113 5.63 3.61 3.51
N TYR A 114 6.19 3.56 4.71
CA TYR A 114 5.78 4.43 5.80
C TYR A 114 6.95 5.33 6.21
N HIS A 115 6.61 6.50 6.68
CA HIS A 115 7.51 7.41 7.36
C HIS A 115 6.84 7.96 8.61
N LEU A 116 7.51 7.86 9.76
CA LEU A 116 7.11 8.50 11.00
C LEU A 116 8.09 9.63 11.28
N THR A 117 7.59 10.86 11.20
CA THR A 117 8.33 12.05 11.64
C THR A 117 8.16 12.23 13.14
N ARG A 118 9.24 12.16 13.91
CA ARG A 118 9.23 12.24 15.38
C ARG A 118 10.36 13.12 15.90
N THR A 119 10.12 13.73 17.06
CA THR A 119 11.20 14.38 17.80
C THR A 119 12.22 13.38 18.33
N ALA A 120 13.40 13.85 18.75
CA ALA A 120 14.40 13.01 19.39
C ALA A 120 13.85 12.31 20.64
N GLU A 121 13.01 13.00 21.43
CA GLU A 121 12.32 12.43 22.59
C GLU A 121 11.34 11.32 22.23
N GLY A 122 10.69 11.42 21.06
CA GLY A 122 9.80 10.38 20.49
C GLY A 122 10.55 9.21 19.87
N GLY A 123 11.87 9.23 19.85
CA GLY A 123 12.72 8.19 19.29
C GLY A 123 13.30 8.51 17.90
N GLY A 124 13.13 9.76 17.42
CA GLY A 124 13.58 10.19 16.10
C GLY A 124 12.76 9.62 14.95
N ASP A 125 13.03 10.08 13.75
CA ASP A 125 12.37 9.62 12.53
C ASP A 125 12.64 8.15 12.25
N VAL A 126 11.63 7.46 11.73
CA VAL A 126 11.76 6.08 11.27
C VAL A 126 10.95 5.88 10.00
N SER A 127 11.47 5.09 9.09
CA SER A 127 10.79 4.72 7.85
C SER A 127 11.08 3.27 7.50
N GLY A 128 10.22 2.71 6.67
CA GLY A 128 10.41 1.35 6.18
C GLY A 128 9.43 1.04 5.06
N ILE A 129 9.38 -0.23 4.73
CA ILE A 129 8.46 -0.77 3.72
C ILE A 129 7.46 -1.70 4.39
N PHE A 130 6.30 -1.85 3.77
CA PHE A 130 5.30 -2.79 4.23
C PHE A 130 4.66 -3.55 3.08
N SER A 131 4.12 -4.71 3.41
CA SER A 131 3.19 -5.47 2.58
C SER A 131 2.00 -5.89 3.43
N LEU A 132 0.80 -5.61 2.95
CA LEU A 132 -0.46 -5.92 3.62
C LEU A 132 -1.26 -6.88 2.76
N VAL A 133 -1.95 -7.82 3.39
CA VAL A 133 -3.02 -8.60 2.76
C VAL A 133 -4.34 -8.08 3.30
N PHE A 134 -5.24 -7.73 2.38
CA PHE A 134 -6.60 -7.31 2.66
C PHE A 134 -7.58 -8.41 2.29
N GLU A 135 -8.64 -8.52 3.07
CA GLU A 135 -9.83 -9.32 2.82
C GLU A 135 -11.07 -8.42 2.77
N HIS A 136 -12.00 -8.74 1.87
CA HIS A 136 -13.24 -8.00 1.70
C HIS A 136 -14.34 -8.57 2.58
N GLU A 137 -14.67 -7.85 3.64
CA GLU A 137 -15.71 -8.18 4.59
C GLU A 137 -17.04 -7.47 4.27
N SER A 138 -18.11 -7.83 4.96
CA SER A 138 -19.43 -7.21 4.78
C SER A 138 -19.45 -5.71 5.08
N ASP A 139 -18.53 -5.22 5.93
CA ASP A 139 -18.34 -3.82 6.32
C ASP A 139 -17.15 -3.14 5.63
N GLY A 140 -16.56 -3.79 4.63
CA GLY A 140 -15.48 -3.26 3.78
C GLY A 140 -14.17 -4.02 3.86
N TRP A 141 -13.12 -3.43 3.31
CA TRP A 141 -11.79 -4.03 3.24
C TRP A 141 -11.08 -3.97 4.59
N LYS A 142 -10.55 -5.11 5.06
CA LYS A 142 -9.80 -5.26 6.34
C LYS A 142 -8.43 -5.86 6.11
N ILE A 143 -7.45 -5.44 6.91
CA ILE A 143 -6.11 -6.02 6.94
C ILE A 143 -6.17 -7.31 7.74
N ILE A 144 -5.76 -8.43 7.12
CA ILE A 144 -5.63 -9.74 7.76
C ILE A 144 -4.17 -10.13 8.02
N LEU A 145 -3.24 -9.54 7.27
CA LEU A 145 -1.81 -9.70 7.49
C LEU A 145 -1.10 -8.37 7.22
N ASP A 146 -0.22 -7.99 8.15
CA ASP A 146 0.69 -6.85 8.04
C ASP A 146 2.13 -7.32 8.23
N HIS A 147 2.97 -7.11 7.22
CA HIS A 147 4.40 -7.28 7.31
C HIS A 147 5.08 -5.93 7.12
N THR A 148 5.65 -5.42 8.20
CA THR A 148 6.31 -4.10 8.25
C THR A 148 7.75 -4.24 8.75
N SER A 149 8.70 -3.70 8.00
CA SER A 149 10.15 -3.77 8.24
C SER A 149 10.81 -2.39 8.24
#